data_8aede9072554eb34390741ba8b916217
#
_entry.id   8aede9072554eb34390741ba8b916217
#
_cell.length_a   1.000
_cell.length_b   1.000
_cell.length_c   1.000
_cell.angle_alpha   90.00
_cell.angle_beta   90.00
_cell.angle_gamma   90.00
#
_symmetry.space_group_name_H-M   'P 1'
#
loop_
_entity.id
_entity.type
_entity.pdbx_description
1 polymer ?
#
loop_
_entity_poly.entity_id
_entity_poly.type
_entity_poly.pdbx_seq_one_letter_code
_entity_poly.pdbx_strand_id
1 'polypeptide(L)'
;IEQVQECRAEVLPQTESAQEHLSEELQESTIEISDSAEPTKEIADTIETSSEQPDLYAQRCKEYQREQEQRRQNTIDAIMGYVTHTMSPYIYDNDELEKLLDAIRKWADDWQHIPVPIRLKSTLTTLDLRHFVWNIAERLGSKKDYSGRVRADFIKRMFPDVMRDIEQDSIRNFKFQPDTGNIVIDEPDKGDYHFHFE
;
A
#
# COMPACT_ATOMS: atom_id res chain seq x y z
N ILE A 1 -41.92 -43.60 7.65
CA ILE A 1 -41.08 -44.34 6.70
C ILE A 1 -40.01 -43.36 6.26
N GLU A 2 -39.03 -43.22 7.04
CA GLU A 2 -37.62 -43.64 7.00
C GLU A 2 -37.00 -43.64 5.61
N GLN A 3 -36.03 -42.70 5.40
CA GLN A 3 -34.71 -43.09 4.99
C GLN A 3 -33.73 -41.96 5.30
N VAL A 4 -32.89 -42.28 6.29
CA VAL A 4 -31.61 -41.62 6.61
C VAL A 4 -30.63 -42.01 5.49
N GLN A 5 -29.93 -41.03 4.91
CA GLN A 5 -28.79 -41.31 4.07
C GLN A 5 -27.57 -40.52 4.57
N GLU A 6 -26.69 -41.27 5.21
CA GLU A 6 -25.34 -40.88 5.60
C GLU A 6 -24.54 -40.38 4.40
N CYS A 7 -23.97 -39.22 4.48
CA CYS A 7 -22.86 -38.80 3.61
C CYS A 7 -21.56 -38.84 4.41
N ARG A 8 -20.79 -39.79 4.02
CA ARG A 8 -19.46 -40.22 4.40
C ARG A 8 -18.44 -39.10 4.17
N ALA A 9 -17.68 -38.79 5.19
CA ALA A 9 -16.50 -37.91 5.11
C ALA A 9 -15.40 -38.62 4.29
N GLU A 10 -15.00 -38.00 3.19
CA GLU A 10 -13.76 -38.35 2.49
C GLU A 10 -12.62 -37.50 3.03
N VAL A 11 -11.71 -38.18 3.69
CA VAL A 11 -10.42 -37.71 4.15
C VAL A 11 -9.50 -37.57 2.95
N LEU A 12 -9.03 -36.36 2.64
CA LEU A 12 -7.95 -36.16 1.69
C LEU A 12 -6.59 -36.39 2.36
N PRO A 13 -5.64 -37.02 1.68
CA PRO A 13 -4.33 -37.35 2.25
C PRO A 13 -3.43 -36.12 2.33
N GLN A 14 -2.73 -36.02 3.44
CA GLN A 14 -1.65 -35.10 3.67
C GLN A 14 -0.47 -35.45 2.75
N THR A 15 0.00 -34.49 1.95
CA THR A 15 1.30 -34.61 1.29
C THR A 15 2.36 -34.01 2.21
N GLU A 16 2.97 -34.86 3.02
CA GLU A 16 4.33 -34.71 3.51
C GLU A 16 5.28 -34.83 2.32
N SER A 17 5.87 -33.76 1.83
CA SER A 17 7.12 -33.77 1.07
C SER A 17 7.51 -32.34 0.67
N ALA A 18 8.15 -31.61 1.57
CA ALA A 18 9.03 -30.48 1.25
C ALA A 18 9.80 -29.97 2.49
N GLN A 19 10.41 -30.89 3.25
CA GLN A 19 11.32 -30.53 4.34
C GLN A 19 12.53 -31.47 4.43
N GLU A 20 13.18 -31.70 3.29
CA GLU A 20 14.51 -32.36 3.26
C GLU A 20 15.26 -31.79 2.04
N HIS A 21 15.92 -30.66 2.18
CA HIS A 21 17.07 -30.23 1.36
C HIS A 21 17.56 -28.85 1.83
N LEU A 22 18.03 -28.75 3.06
CA LEU A 22 18.90 -27.62 3.47
C LEU A 22 19.70 -27.98 4.73
N SER A 23 20.51 -29.06 4.65
CA SER A 23 21.49 -29.36 5.68
C SER A 23 22.62 -30.22 5.12
N GLU A 24 23.40 -29.65 4.20
CA GLU A 24 24.72 -30.15 3.85
C GLU A 24 25.46 -29.06 3.09
N GLU A 25 26.21 -28.24 3.83
CA GLU A 25 27.43 -27.54 3.41
C GLU A 25 27.90 -26.58 4.53
N LEU A 26 28.36 -27.16 5.61
CA LEU A 26 29.30 -26.50 6.51
C LEU A 26 30.44 -27.48 6.73
N GLN A 27 31.34 -27.54 5.77
CA GLN A 27 32.63 -28.19 5.98
C GLN A 27 33.62 -27.20 6.64
N GLU A 28 34.06 -27.64 7.79
CA GLU A 28 35.17 -27.15 8.59
C GLU A 28 36.41 -26.73 7.76
N SER A 29 36.88 -25.54 8.00
CA SER A 29 38.30 -25.20 7.78
C SER A 29 38.93 -24.86 9.14
N THR A 30 39.48 -25.89 9.72
CA THR A 30 40.36 -25.82 10.87
C THR A 30 41.69 -25.18 10.45
N ILE A 31 41.98 -23.98 10.95
CA ILE A 31 43.30 -23.37 10.81
C ILE A 31 44.08 -23.66 12.12
N GLU A 32 45.14 -24.42 11.99
CA GLU A 32 46.07 -24.72 13.05
C GLU A 32 46.80 -23.45 13.51
N ILE A 33 46.74 -23.17 14.81
CA ILE A 33 47.49 -22.12 15.47
C ILE A 33 48.83 -22.72 15.84
N SER A 34 49.87 -22.30 15.13
CA SER A 34 51.25 -22.56 15.53
C SER A 34 51.70 -21.53 16.56
N ASP A 35 52.00 -22.03 17.71
CA ASP A 35 52.60 -21.35 18.87
C ASP A 35 54.06 -20.95 18.58
N SER A 36 54.40 -19.68 18.74
CA SER A 36 55.76 -19.22 18.96
C SER A 36 55.79 -17.89 19.69
N ALA A 37 56.18 -17.92 20.93
CA ALA A 37 56.43 -16.78 21.80
C ALA A 37 57.67 -15.98 21.40
N GLU A 38 57.68 -14.68 21.53
CA GLU A 38 58.29 -13.85 22.59
C GLU A 38 58.20 -12.33 22.29
N PRO A 39 58.32 -11.47 23.31
CA PRO A 39 57.75 -10.13 23.30
C PRO A 39 58.75 -9.03 22.91
N THR A 40 58.29 -8.05 22.14
CA THR A 40 59.05 -6.80 22.01
C THR A 40 58.18 -5.61 22.39
N LYS A 41 58.71 -4.88 23.36
CA LYS A 41 58.24 -3.62 23.93
C LYS A 41 58.04 -2.51 22.90
N GLU A 42 57.16 -1.58 23.32
CA GLU A 42 57.13 -0.16 22.97
C GLU A 42 56.72 0.21 21.52
N ILE A 43 55.49 0.50 21.33
CA ILE A 43 55.06 1.78 20.74
C ILE A 43 53.74 2.17 21.43
N ALA A 44 53.87 2.90 22.55
CA ALA A 44 52.86 3.78 23.04
C ALA A 44 52.94 5.06 22.18
N ASP A 45 51.79 5.70 21.97
CA ASP A 45 51.56 6.95 21.24
C ASP A 45 51.39 6.83 19.72
N THR A 46 50.18 6.79 19.34
CA THR A 46 49.48 7.63 18.38
C THR A 46 48.14 6.99 18.05
N ILE A 47 47.19 6.98 19.00
CA ILE A 47 45.77 6.95 18.67
C ILE A 47 45.30 8.39 18.79
N GLU A 48 45.84 9.23 17.94
CA GLU A 48 45.20 10.50 17.66
C GLU A 48 44.13 10.26 16.59
N THR A 49 42.89 10.46 17.07
CA THR A 49 41.82 11.06 16.29
C THR A 49 41.53 10.38 14.96
N SER A 50 40.86 9.25 15.01
CA SER A 50 40.00 8.88 13.90
C SER A 50 38.91 9.93 13.83
N SER A 51 39.23 11.00 13.07
CA SER A 51 38.34 12.07 12.68
C SER A 51 37.01 11.48 12.29
N GLU A 52 35.99 12.09 12.79
CA GLU A 52 34.58 12.04 12.40
C GLU A 52 34.41 12.02 10.87
N GLN A 53 34.68 10.88 10.25
CA GLN A 53 34.15 10.64 8.91
C GLN A 53 32.66 10.44 9.13
N PRO A 54 31.84 11.36 8.61
CA PRO A 54 30.40 11.21 8.72
C PRO A 54 30.07 9.83 8.18
N ASP A 55 29.35 9.04 8.97
CA ASP A 55 28.97 7.68 8.60
C ASP A 55 28.23 7.75 7.25
N LEU A 56 28.94 7.41 6.19
CA LEU A 56 28.44 7.45 4.82
C LEU A 56 27.15 6.62 4.65
N TYR A 57 27.02 5.57 5.46
CA TYR A 57 25.82 4.77 5.51
C TYR A 57 24.64 5.57 6.09
N ALA A 58 24.85 6.25 7.22
CA ALA A 58 23.81 7.07 7.83
C ALA A 58 23.37 8.23 6.92
N GLN A 59 24.30 8.83 6.17
CA GLN A 59 23.98 9.84 5.17
C GLN A 59 23.11 9.27 4.05
N ARG A 60 23.49 8.14 3.46
CA ARG A 60 22.71 7.47 2.41
C ARG A 60 21.32 7.06 2.89
N CYS A 61 21.20 6.56 4.13
CA CYS A 61 19.91 6.24 4.72
C CYS A 61 19.01 7.48 4.83
N LYS A 62 19.55 8.62 5.26
CA LYS A 62 18.82 9.89 5.35
C LYS A 62 18.38 10.42 3.97
N GLU A 63 19.28 10.33 2.98
CA GLU A 63 18.96 10.70 1.60
C GLU A 63 17.83 9.85 1.04
N TYR A 64 17.94 8.53 1.19
CA TYR A 64 16.90 7.60 0.77
C TYR A 64 15.54 7.88 1.44
N GLN A 65 15.54 8.11 2.76
CA GLN A 65 14.31 8.47 3.49
C GLN A 65 13.70 9.77 2.97
N ARG A 66 14.53 10.77 2.68
CA ARG A 66 14.08 12.05 2.12
C ARG A 66 13.48 11.87 0.72
N GLU A 67 14.10 11.07 -0.11
CA GLU A 67 13.59 10.76 -1.45
C GLU A 67 12.24 10.01 -1.39
N GLN A 68 12.10 9.05 -0.47
CA GLN A 68 10.85 8.33 -0.28
C GLN A 68 9.73 9.27 0.20
N GLU A 69 10.03 10.14 1.16
CA GLU A 69 9.04 11.11 1.66
C GLU A 69 8.65 12.12 0.57
N GLN A 70 9.62 12.58 -0.23
CA GLN A 70 9.33 13.47 -1.36
C GLN A 70 8.45 12.79 -2.41
N ARG A 71 8.74 11.54 -2.76
CA ARG A 71 7.89 10.75 -3.68
C ARG A 71 6.48 10.59 -3.14
N ARG A 72 6.34 10.27 -1.86
CA ARG A 72 5.05 10.16 -1.19
C ARG A 72 4.28 11.47 -1.25
N GLN A 73 4.92 12.59 -0.93
CA GLN A 73 4.29 13.91 -0.99
C GLN A 73 3.85 14.26 -2.41
N ASN A 74 4.70 14.04 -3.41
CA ASN A 74 4.36 14.27 -4.82
C ASN A 74 3.14 13.42 -5.24
N THR A 75 3.05 12.18 -4.78
CA THR A 75 1.89 11.31 -5.04
C THR A 75 0.62 11.87 -4.41
N ILE A 76 0.70 12.33 -3.15
CA ILE A 76 -0.44 12.94 -2.45
C ILE A 76 -0.89 14.22 -3.18
N ASP A 77 0.04 15.07 -3.60
CA ASP A 77 -0.27 16.31 -4.31
C ASP A 77 -0.95 16.02 -5.67
N ALA A 78 -0.49 15.01 -6.40
CA ALA A 78 -1.13 14.56 -7.64
C ALA A 78 -2.54 14.05 -7.38
N ILE A 79 -2.74 13.26 -6.32
CA ILE A 79 -4.07 12.79 -5.91
C ILE A 79 -4.98 13.95 -5.56
N MET A 80 -4.52 14.95 -4.81
CA MET A 80 -5.32 16.12 -4.46
C MET A 80 -5.74 16.93 -5.70
N GLY A 81 -4.84 17.08 -6.67
CA GLY A 81 -5.14 17.68 -7.97
C GLY A 81 -6.22 16.89 -8.73
N TYR A 82 -6.07 15.58 -8.82
CA TYR A 82 -7.06 14.68 -9.43
C TYR A 82 -8.43 14.79 -8.75
N VAL A 83 -8.47 14.70 -7.43
CA VAL A 83 -9.72 14.79 -6.66
C VAL A 83 -10.42 16.12 -6.93
N THR A 84 -9.69 17.23 -6.87
CA THR A 84 -10.23 18.57 -7.13
C THR A 84 -10.78 18.66 -8.54
N HIS A 85 -10.02 18.27 -9.55
CA HIS A 85 -10.43 18.30 -10.96
C HIS A 85 -11.67 17.44 -11.21
N THR A 86 -11.61 16.19 -10.77
CA THR A 86 -12.66 15.20 -11.08
C THR A 86 -13.95 15.44 -10.31
N MET A 87 -13.87 15.85 -9.04
CA MET A 87 -15.04 15.91 -8.16
C MET A 87 -15.71 17.27 -8.07
N SER A 88 -15.03 18.37 -8.39
CA SER A 88 -15.61 19.73 -8.35
C SER A 88 -16.94 19.88 -9.09
N PRO A 89 -17.15 19.27 -10.28
CA PRO A 89 -18.43 19.34 -10.96
C PRO A 89 -19.60 18.69 -10.20
N TYR A 90 -19.32 17.74 -9.32
CA TYR A 90 -20.30 16.88 -8.67
C TYR A 90 -20.53 17.20 -7.19
N ILE A 91 -19.67 18.00 -6.58
CA ILE A 91 -19.72 18.38 -5.16
C ILE A 91 -20.62 19.61 -4.97
N TYR A 92 -21.35 19.63 -3.86
CA TYR A 92 -22.35 20.65 -3.59
C TYR A 92 -21.75 22.05 -3.36
N ASP A 93 -20.69 22.15 -2.57
CA ASP A 93 -20.00 23.38 -2.22
C ASP A 93 -18.52 23.14 -1.87
N ASN A 94 -17.79 24.21 -1.60
CA ASN A 94 -16.38 24.12 -1.25
C ASN A 94 -16.12 23.41 0.08
N ASP A 95 -17.04 23.52 1.03
CA ASP A 95 -16.88 22.87 2.34
C ASP A 95 -16.94 21.34 2.21
N GLU A 96 -17.80 20.85 1.33
CA GLU A 96 -17.87 19.40 1.03
C GLU A 96 -16.63 18.94 0.23
N LEU A 97 -16.07 19.79 -0.64
CA LEU A 97 -14.82 19.48 -1.35
C LEU A 97 -13.64 19.41 -0.37
N GLU A 98 -13.53 20.37 0.55
CA GLU A 98 -12.49 20.34 1.57
C GLU A 98 -12.58 19.12 2.48
N LYS A 99 -13.80 18.70 2.86
CA LYS A 99 -14.02 17.46 3.62
C LYS A 99 -13.54 16.24 2.85
N LEU A 100 -13.82 16.17 1.53
CA LEU A 100 -13.33 15.08 0.69
C LEU A 100 -11.81 15.06 0.62
N LEU A 101 -11.18 16.20 0.37
CA LEU A 101 -9.73 16.33 0.30
C LEU A 101 -9.06 15.93 1.62
N ASP A 102 -9.59 16.41 2.75
CA ASP A 102 -9.10 16.05 4.09
C ASP A 102 -9.24 14.54 4.37
N ALA A 103 -10.40 13.97 4.02
CA ALA A 103 -10.62 12.55 4.21
C ALA A 103 -9.67 11.68 3.38
N ILE A 104 -9.40 12.07 2.12
CA ILE A 104 -8.47 11.33 1.25
C ILE A 104 -7.03 11.49 1.74
N ARG A 105 -6.63 12.67 2.21
CA ARG A 105 -5.31 12.90 2.80
C ARG A 105 -5.11 12.01 4.04
N LYS A 106 -6.08 11.97 4.93
CA LYS A 106 -6.06 11.11 6.12
C LYS A 106 -6.06 9.63 5.76
N TRP A 107 -6.82 9.25 4.72
CA TRP A 107 -6.82 7.87 4.23
C TRP A 107 -5.48 7.46 3.60
N ALA A 108 -4.78 8.39 2.96
CA ALA A 108 -3.42 8.17 2.46
C ALA A 108 -2.39 7.97 3.60
N ASP A 109 -2.62 8.58 4.76
CA ASP A 109 -1.79 8.43 5.95
C ASP A 109 -2.14 7.17 6.74
N ASP A 110 -3.42 6.86 6.83
CA ASP A 110 -3.96 5.70 7.54
C ASP A 110 -5.11 5.08 6.73
N TRP A 111 -4.86 3.93 6.13
CA TRP A 111 -5.86 3.19 5.34
C TRP A 111 -7.10 2.76 6.16
N GLN A 112 -7.01 2.75 7.50
CA GLN A 112 -8.11 2.46 8.41
C GLN A 112 -8.95 3.71 8.74
N HIS A 113 -8.56 4.87 8.25
CA HIS A 113 -9.29 6.10 8.51
C HIS A 113 -10.77 6.00 8.11
N ILE A 114 -11.65 6.42 9.02
CA ILE A 114 -13.10 6.46 8.81
C ILE A 114 -13.47 7.85 8.31
N PRO A 115 -13.86 8.01 7.03
CA PRO A 115 -14.20 9.31 6.49
C PRO A 115 -15.54 9.84 7.02
N VAL A 116 -15.66 11.15 7.07
CA VAL A 116 -16.94 11.83 7.29
C VAL A 116 -17.71 11.84 5.97
N PRO A 117 -19.00 11.48 5.94
CA PRO A 117 -19.81 11.49 4.74
C PRO A 117 -19.87 12.87 4.08
N ILE A 118 -19.85 12.88 2.75
CA ILE A 118 -20.04 14.08 1.95
C ILE A 118 -21.31 14.02 1.10
N ARG A 119 -21.81 15.18 0.68
CA ARG A 119 -22.98 15.32 -0.17
C ARG A 119 -22.59 15.68 -1.59
N LEU A 120 -23.19 14.98 -2.55
CA LEU A 120 -23.04 15.26 -3.97
C LEU A 120 -24.25 16.08 -4.46
N LYS A 121 -23.99 17.06 -5.32
CA LYS A 121 -25.07 17.87 -5.94
C LYS A 121 -25.69 17.21 -7.17
N SER A 122 -24.99 16.26 -7.76
CA SER A 122 -25.45 15.51 -8.93
C SER A 122 -25.11 14.05 -8.81
N THR A 123 -25.85 13.21 -9.55
CA THR A 123 -25.70 11.76 -9.48
C THR A 123 -24.43 11.29 -10.18
N LEU A 124 -23.47 10.85 -9.39
CA LEU A 124 -22.49 9.90 -9.83
C LEU A 124 -23.04 8.48 -9.66
N THR A 125 -22.70 7.59 -10.58
CA THR A 125 -23.08 6.20 -10.46
C THR A 125 -22.18 5.47 -9.46
N THR A 126 -22.62 4.30 -9.02
CA THR A 126 -21.77 3.43 -8.18
C THR A 126 -20.49 3.01 -8.89
N LEU A 127 -20.51 2.92 -10.21
CA LEU A 127 -19.35 2.63 -11.04
C LEU A 127 -18.34 3.80 -11.02
N ASP A 128 -18.81 5.02 -11.21
CA ASP A 128 -17.97 6.23 -11.17
C ASP A 128 -17.20 6.34 -9.85
N LEU A 129 -17.90 6.12 -8.72
CA LEU A 129 -17.25 6.19 -7.40
C LEU A 129 -16.25 5.06 -7.15
N ARG A 130 -16.48 3.87 -7.73
CA ARG A 130 -15.51 2.77 -7.68
C ARG A 130 -14.26 3.10 -8.49
N HIS A 131 -14.41 3.64 -9.70
CA HIS A 131 -13.31 4.08 -10.53
C HIS A 131 -12.52 5.21 -9.85
N PHE A 132 -13.22 6.19 -9.29
CA PHE A 132 -12.62 7.29 -8.55
C PHE A 132 -11.69 6.80 -7.42
N VAL A 133 -12.23 5.95 -6.53
CA VAL A 133 -11.45 5.46 -5.39
C VAL A 133 -10.38 4.46 -5.83
N TRP A 134 -10.63 3.69 -6.90
CA TRP A 134 -9.63 2.79 -7.47
C TRP A 134 -8.41 3.56 -7.99
N ASN A 135 -8.63 4.61 -8.78
CA ASN A 135 -7.58 5.47 -9.33
C ASN A 135 -6.65 6.05 -8.23
N ILE A 136 -7.24 6.44 -7.10
CA ILE A 136 -6.49 6.94 -5.94
C ILE A 136 -5.70 5.81 -5.28
N ALA A 137 -6.36 4.70 -5.01
CA ALA A 137 -5.77 3.56 -4.27
C ALA A 137 -4.58 2.92 -5.01
N GLU A 138 -4.63 2.84 -6.35
CA GLU A 138 -3.52 2.31 -7.15
C GLU A 138 -2.27 3.19 -7.06
N ARG A 139 -2.42 4.51 -6.92
CA ARG A 139 -1.30 5.44 -6.74
C ARG A 139 -0.73 5.46 -5.34
N LEU A 140 -1.54 5.16 -4.34
CA LEU A 140 -1.07 4.96 -2.96
C LEU A 140 -0.27 3.66 -2.79
N GLY A 141 -0.34 2.74 -3.76
CA GLY A 141 0.69 1.74 -4.05
C GLY A 141 0.70 0.49 -3.20
N SER A 142 -0.17 0.31 -2.24
CA SER A 142 -0.19 -0.92 -1.43
C SER A 142 -1.45 -1.76 -1.68
N LYS A 143 -1.35 -2.75 -2.56
CA LYS A 143 -2.44 -3.71 -2.80
C LYS A 143 -2.93 -4.40 -1.52
N LYS A 144 -2.10 -4.46 -0.48
CA LYS A 144 -2.45 -5.03 0.82
C LYS A 144 -3.30 -4.06 1.64
N ASP A 145 -2.86 -2.81 1.74
CA ASP A 145 -3.50 -1.80 2.60
C ASP A 145 -4.75 -1.21 1.93
N TYR A 146 -4.71 -0.98 0.61
CA TYR A 146 -5.85 -0.49 -0.18
C TYR A 146 -6.57 -1.60 -0.94
N SER A 147 -6.79 -2.75 -0.29
CA SER A 147 -7.49 -3.89 -0.86
C SER A 147 -8.92 -3.53 -1.31
N GLY A 148 -9.52 -4.38 -2.14
CA GLY A 148 -10.91 -4.19 -2.57
C GLY A 148 -11.91 -4.01 -1.42
N ARG A 149 -11.66 -4.66 -0.27
CA ARG A 149 -12.47 -4.51 0.95
C ARG A 149 -12.32 -3.11 1.56
N VAL A 150 -11.09 -2.63 1.69
CA VAL A 150 -10.79 -1.29 2.24
C VAL A 150 -11.39 -0.21 1.35
N ARG A 151 -11.22 -0.33 0.04
CA ARG A 151 -11.83 0.60 -0.94
C ARG A 151 -13.36 0.62 -0.84
N ALA A 152 -13.97 -0.57 -0.75
CA ALA A 152 -15.43 -0.68 -0.61
C ALA A 152 -15.95 -0.06 0.68
N ASP A 153 -15.24 -0.24 1.79
CA ASP A 153 -15.60 0.36 3.08
C ASP A 153 -15.49 1.90 3.03
N PHE A 154 -14.40 2.41 2.46
CA PHE A 154 -14.18 3.85 2.27
C PHE A 154 -15.30 4.48 1.41
N ILE A 155 -15.60 3.91 0.24
CA ILE A 155 -16.65 4.41 -0.66
C ILE A 155 -18.02 4.45 0.04
N LYS A 156 -18.37 3.37 0.74
CA LYS A 156 -19.66 3.24 1.40
C LYS A 156 -19.87 4.25 2.52
N ARG A 157 -18.79 4.58 3.24
CA ARG A 157 -18.81 5.57 4.32
C ARG A 157 -18.76 6.99 3.80
N MET A 158 -17.97 7.24 2.76
CA MET A 158 -17.83 8.57 2.16
C MET A 158 -19.08 9.01 1.40
N PHE A 159 -19.72 8.10 0.67
CA PHE A 159 -20.87 8.40 -0.22
C PHE A 159 -22.12 7.59 0.15
N PRO A 160 -22.65 7.70 1.38
CA PRO A 160 -23.73 6.84 1.85
C PRO A 160 -25.03 7.01 1.03
N ASP A 161 -25.29 8.20 0.49
CA ASP A 161 -26.51 8.45 -0.31
C ASP A 161 -26.53 7.66 -1.62
N VAL A 162 -25.37 7.52 -2.27
CA VAL A 162 -25.23 6.76 -3.52
C VAL A 162 -25.11 5.25 -3.24
N MET A 163 -24.49 4.89 -2.12
CA MET A 163 -24.15 3.50 -1.78
C MET A 163 -25.12 2.82 -0.83
N ARG A 164 -26.26 3.47 -0.51
CA ARG A 164 -27.23 2.97 0.50
C ARG A 164 -27.65 1.53 0.25
N ASP A 165 -28.07 1.23 -0.97
CA ASP A 165 -28.68 -0.04 -1.35
C ASP A 165 -27.67 -1.04 -1.96
N ILE A 166 -26.38 -0.72 -1.93
CA ILE A 166 -25.34 -1.56 -2.51
C ILE A 166 -24.62 -2.35 -1.43
N GLU A 167 -24.60 -3.64 -1.59
CA GLU A 167 -23.84 -4.50 -0.69
C GLU A 167 -22.33 -4.32 -0.87
N GLN A 168 -21.58 -4.41 0.24
CA GLN A 168 -20.14 -4.20 0.27
C GLN A 168 -19.38 -5.18 -0.62
N ASP A 169 -19.83 -6.43 -0.70
CA ASP A 169 -19.22 -7.45 -1.57
C ASP A 169 -19.40 -7.11 -3.06
N SER A 170 -20.51 -6.48 -3.44
CA SER A 170 -20.71 -5.99 -4.79
C SER A 170 -19.76 -4.85 -5.14
N ILE A 171 -19.43 -3.98 -4.18
CA ILE A 171 -18.46 -2.92 -4.38
C ILE A 171 -17.04 -3.52 -4.48
N ARG A 172 -16.70 -4.46 -3.63
CA ARG A 172 -15.38 -5.12 -3.60
C ARG A 172 -15.04 -5.86 -4.89
N ASN A 173 -16.03 -6.55 -5.44
CA ASN A 173 -15.85 -7.50 -6.54
C ASN A 173 -16.26 -6.92 -7.92
N PHE A 174 -16.18 -5.61 -8.11
CA PHE A 174 -16.53 -5.04 -9.41
C PHE A 174 -15.52 -5.40 -10.50
N LYS A 175 -16.03 -5.57 -11.72
CA LYS A 175 -15.19 -5.72 -12.91
C LYS A 175 -14.90 -4.34 -13.49
N PHE A 176 -13.66 -4.12 -13.90
CA PHE A 176 -13.27 -2.89 -14.59
C PHE A 176 -14.08 -2.73 -15.88
N GLN A 177 -14.52 -1.50 -16.11
CA GLN A 177 -15.16 -1.07 -17.34
C GLN A 177 -14.48 0.24 -17.78
N PRO A 178 -13.26 0.17 -18.33
CA PRO A 178 -12.36 1.31 -18.48
C PRO A 178 -12.97 2.47 -19.26
N ASP A 179 -13.81 2.17 -20.27
CA ASP A 179 -14.37 3.18 -21.17
C ASP A 179 -15.82 3.55 -20.80
N THR A 180 -16.26 3.24 -19.57
CA THR A 180 -17.66 3.42 -19.16
C THR A 180 -17.75 4.31 -17.93
N GLY A 181 -18.70 5.25 -17.92
CA GLY A 181 -18.99 6.14 -16.80
C GLY A 181 -18.46 7.57 -17.02
N ASN A 182 -18.77 8.44 -16.06
CA ASN A 182 -18.30 9.82 -16.04
C ASN A 182 -16.85 9.92 -15.51
N ILE A 183 -16.42 8.94 -14.71
CA ILE A 183 -15.08 8.81 -14.19
C ILE A 183 -14.50 7.52 -14.75
N VAL A 184 -13.50 7.65 -15.60
CA VAL A 184 -12.84 6.52 -16.24
C VAL A 184 -11.70 5.96 -15.36
N ILE A 185 -11.33 4.71 -15.61
CA ILE A 185 -10.14 4.12 -15.01
C ILE A 185 -8.90 4.77 -15.64
N ASP A 186 -8.01 5.22 -14.79
CA ASP A 186 -6.71 5.76 -15.16
C ASP A 186 -5.62 4.90 -14.50
N GLU A 187 -5.19 3.86 -15.24
CA GLU A 187 -4.19 2.90 -14.76
C GLU A 187 -2.80 3.52 -14.82
N PRO A 188 -2.11 3.66 -13.68
CA PRO A 188 -0.77 4.24 -13.68
C PRO A 188 0.26 3.28 -14.28
N ASP A 189 1.21 3.80 -15.03
CA ASP A 189 2.41 3.09 -15.40
C ASP A 189 3.24 2.71 -14.16
N LYS A 190 4.09 1.69 -14.30
CA LYS A 190 4.90 1.21 -13.17
C LYS A 190 5.80 2.31 -12.63
N GLY A 191 5.50 2.78 -11.42
CA GLY A 191 6.27 3.82 -10.74
C GLY A 191 5.85 5.24 -11.09
N ASP A 192 4.81 5.40 -11.90
CA ASP A 192 4.18 6.68 -12.15
C ASP A 192 3.03 6.92 -11.18
N TYR A 193 2.92 8.14 -10.68
CA TYR A 193 1.84 8.59 -9.82
C TYR A 193 0.97 9.68 -10.47
N HIS A 194 1.32 10.09 -11.69
CA HIS A 194 0.56 11.12 -12.41
C HIS A 194 -0.79 10.59 -12.88
N PHE A 195 -1.71 11.51 -13.07
CA PHE A 195 -3.01 11.23 -13.65
C PHE A 195 -3.07 11.80 -15.07
N HIS A 196 -3.69 11.06 -15.97
CA HIS A 196 -3.88 11.44 -17.34
C HIS A 196 -5.28 12.06 -17.49
N PHE A 197 -5.35 13.38 -17.38
CA PHE A 197 -6.60 14.10 -17.66
C PHE A 197 -6.66 14.43 -19.16
N GLU A 198 -7.76 14.09 -19.79
CA GLU A 198 -8.16 14.65 -21.07
C GLU A 198 -9.16 15.81 -20.89
#